data_9e231a50498447f6cad7c7839bdf6c70
#
_entry.id   9e231a50498447f6cad7c7839bdf6c70
#
_cell.length_a   1.000
_cell.length_b   1.000
_cell.length_c   1.000
_cell.angle_alpha   90.00
_cell.angle_beta   90.00
_cell.angle_gamma   90.00
#
_symmetry.space_group_name_H-M   'P 1'
#
loop_
_entity.id
_entity.type
_entity.pdbx_description
1 polymer ?
#
loop_
_entity_poly.entity_id
_entity_poly.type
_entity_poly.pdbx_seq_one_letter_code
_entity_poly.pdbx_strand_id
1 'polypeptide(L)'
;MLQKSLVALSISALLASGASAQQQPATAAQKPADSQAAQVPPRPQPQLVNVKIDLTITDQREGAASTPKTLTMIVADRESGRIRSTSAREELTLNVDVRPELVREGRVRTWLTLEYRPPRTSPDKEAVGMTESLVTILEDGKPLVVSQSADPASSRSVRVELKATILK
;
A
#
# COMPACT_ATOMS: atom_id res chain seq x y z
N MET A 1 -13.83 -44.18 -6.97
CA MET A 1 -12.61 -44.87 -6.47
C MET A 1 -11.98 -43.98 -5.41
N LEU A 2 -11.99 -44.50 -4.18
CA LEU A 2 -11.43 -43.85 -2.99
C LEU A 2 -9.90 -44.00 -3.01
N GLN A 3 -9.19 -42.96 -2.61
CA GLN A 3 -7.89 -43.15 -1.96
C GLN A 3 -7.68 -42.12 -0.87
N LYS A 4 -7.83 -42.59 0.35
CA LYS A 4 -7.43 -41.96 1.61
C LYS A 4 -5.94 -42.26 1.81
N SER A 5 -5.16 -41.27 2.15
CA SER A 5 -3.83 -41.45 2.74
C SER A 5 -3.73 -40.66 4.02
N LEU A 6 -3.75 -41.40 5.10
CA LEU A 6 -3.33 -41.03 6.45
C LEU A 6 -1.80 -41.14 6.52
N VAL A 7 -1.12 -40.19 7.08
CA VAL A 7 0.25 -40.37 7.64
C VAL A 7 0.32 -39.72 9.00
N ALA A 8 0.88 -40.51 9.89
CA ALA A 8 0.87 -40.45 11.35
C ALA A 8 1.89 -39.47 11.96
N LEU A 9 1.49 -39.03 13.06
CA LEU A 9 2.09 -38.57 14.32
C LEU A 9 3.49 -39.13 14.62
N SER A 10 4.43 -38.29 15.05
CA SER A 10 5.57 -38.66 15.88
C SER A 10 5.87 -37.59 16.89
N ILE A 11 5.56 -37.93 18.14
CA ILE A 11 5.92 -37.24 19.37
C ILE A 11 7.27 -37.77 19.82
N SER A 12 8.23 -36.90 20.12
CA SER A 12 9.41 -37.25 20.90
C SER A 12 9.65 -36.21 22.00
N ALA A 13 9.34 -36.62 23.20
CA ALA A 13 9.72 -35.96 24.44
C ALA A 13 11.15 -36.39 24.84
N LEU A 14 11.99 -35.44 25.24
CA LEU A 14 13.19 -35.72 26.03
C LEU A 14 13.31 -34.74 27.18
N LEU A 15 13.07 -35.26 28.37
CA LEU A 15 13.40 -34.69 29.65
C LEU A 15 14.91 -34.91 29.93
N ALA A 16 15.62 -33.92 30.38
CA ALA A 16 16.86 -34.08 31.12
C ALA A 16 16.98 -32.97 32.18
N SER A 17 16.83 -33.43 33.41
CA SER A 17 17.10 -32.70 34.66
C SER A 17 18.62 -32.60 34.87
N GLY A 18 19.10 -31.45 35.31
CA GLY A 18 20.48 -31.24 35.75
C GLY A 18 20.54 -30.09 36.78
N ALA A 19 20.33 -30.44 38.05
CA ALA A 19 20.60 -29.55 39.18
C ALA A 19 22.12 -29.56 39.46
N SER A 20 22.75 -28.38 39.48
CA SER A 20 24.07 -28.20 40.10
C SER A 20 24.02 -26.92 40.94
N ALA A 21 23.98 -27.13 42.23
CA ALA A 21 24.25 -26.14 43.24
C ALA A 21 25.77 -25.83 43.25
N GLN A 22 26.16 -24.59 43.08
CA GLN A 22 27.49 -24.11 43.44
C GLN A 22 27.43 -22.83 44.24
N GLN A 23 28.14 -22.93 45.36
CA GLN A 23 28.31 -21.99 46.44
C GLN A 23 28.79 -20.61 46.02
N GLN A 24 28.21 -19.63 46.67
CA GLN A 24 28.62 -18.24 46.74
C GLN A 24 29.84 -18.08 47.63
N PRO A 25 30.89 -17.34 47.25
CA PRO A 25 31.68 -16.62 48.21
C PRO A 25 31.22 -15.14 48.22
N ALA A 26 30.89 -14.72 49.46
CA ALA A 26 30.73 -13.31 49.79
C ALA A 26 32.07 -12.59 49.63
N THR A 27 32.07 -11.40 49.06
CA THR A 27 32.78 -10.22 49.57
C THR A 27 32.97 -9.18 48.47
N ALA A 28 32.47 -8.06 48.64
CA ALA A 28 33.04 -6.72 48.53
C ALA A 28 31.94 -5.72 48.19
N ALA A 29 31.65 -4.87 49.12
CA ALA A 29 30.86 -3.68 48.95
C ALA A 29 31.53 -2.77 47.92
N GLN A 30 31.01 -2.72 46.71
CA GLN A 30 31.29 -1.67 45.73
C GLN A 30 30.25 -0.58 45.88
N LYS A 31 30.78 0.57 46.34
CA LYS A 31 30.15 1.89 46.37
C LYS A 31 29.46 2.16 45.01
N PRO A 32 28.18 2.59 45.00
CA PRO A 32 27.55 2.98 43.76
C PRO A 32 28.25 4.23 43.22
N ALA A 33 28.97 4.06 42.13
CA ALA A 33 29.36 5.20 41.30
C ALA A 33 28.08 5.66 40.59
N ASP A 34 27.60 6.84 40.97
CA ASP A 34 26.63 7.61 40.23
C ASP A 34 27.14 7.90 38.82
N SER A 35 26.98 6.94 37.94
CA SER A 35 27.05 7.19 36.50
C SER A 35 25.71 7.82 36.09
N GLN A 36 25.61 9.14 36.30
CA GLN A 36 24.67 9.94 35.52
C GLN A 36 25.01 9.73 34.04
N ALA A 37 24.36 8.72 33.43
CA ALA A 37 24.35 8.60 31.99
C ALA A 37 23.77 9.91 31.46
N ALA A 38 24.63 10.74 30.87
CA ALA A 38 24.23 11.96 30.20
C ALA A 38 23.08 11.61 29.26
N GLN A 39 21.86 12.03 29.59
CA GLN A 39 20.70 11.88 28.72
C GLN A 39 21.01 12.63 27.43
N VAL A 40 21.40 11.89 26.40
CA VAL A 40 21.54 12.44 25.06
C VAL A 40 20.14 12.97 24.69
N PRO A 41 20.00 14.29 24.43
CA PRO A 41 18.69 14.84 24.08
C PRO A 41 18.13 14.07 22.88
N PRO A 42 16.83 13.74 22.87
CA PRO A 42 16.21 13.01 21.79
C PRO A 42 16.46 13.80 20.49
N ARG A 43 17.02 13.12 19.49
CA ARG A 43 17.20 13.72 18.16
C ARG A 43 15.82 14.13 17.64
N PRO A 44 15.69 15.38 17.13
CA PRO A 44 14.46 15.78 16.48
C PRO A 44 14.10 14.75 15.42
N GLN A 45 12.91 14.16 15.54
CA GLN A 45 12.41 13.26 14.51
C GLN A 45 12.19 14.09 13.23
N PRO A 46 12.62 13.60 12.06
CA PRO A 46 12.35 14.30 10.82
C PRO A 46 10.84 14.44 10.65
N GLN A 47 10.38 15.65 10.39
CA GLN A 47 8.98 15.91 10.11
C GLN A 47 8.60 15.17 8.82
N LEU A 48 7.61 14.28 8.90
CA LEU A 48 7.10 13.59 7.73
C LEU A 48 6.42 14.59 6.80
N VAL A 49 6.84 14.61 5.54
CA VAL A 49 6.20 15.42 4.50
C VAL A 49 5.03 14.64 3.94
N ASN A 50 3.88 15.29 3.81
CA ASN A 50 2.70 14.69 3.21
C ASN A 50 2.65 15.00 1.70
N VAL A 51 2.15 14.04 0.94
CA VAL A 51 1.89 14.16 -0.50
C VAL A 51 0.40 13.97 -0.74
N LYS A 52 -0.23 14.95 -1.37
CA LYS A 52 -1.60 14.81 -1.87
C LYS A 52 -1.54 14.13 -3.23
N ILE A 53 -2.27 13.04 -3.37
CA ILE A 53 -2.41 12.27 -4.61
C ILE A 53 -3.84 12.45 -5.10
N ASP A 54 -3.97 12.99 -6.31
CA ASP A 54 -5.23 13.07 -7.05
C ASP A 54 -5.17 12.05 -8.20
N LEU A 55 -6.06 11.06 -8.19
CA LEU A 55 -6.22 10.05 -9.23
C LEU A 55 -7.52 10.32 -9.98
N THR A 56 -7.45 10.53 -11.29
CA THR A 56 -8.62 10.75 -12.13
C THR A 56 -8.76 9.61 -13.14
N ILE A 57 -9.91 8.95 -13.12
CA ILE A 57 -10.28 7.88 -14.06
C ILE A 57 -11.34 8.42 -14.99
N THR A 58 -11.07 8.40 -16.28
CA THR A 58 -12.00 8.77 -17.33
C THR A 58 -12.38 7.53 -18.13
N ASP A 59 -13.62 7.08 -17.98
CA ASP A 59 -14.19 5.93 -18.71
C ASP A 59 -15.06 6.49 -19.85
N GLN A 60 -14.57 6.38 -21.07
CA GLN A 60 -15.22 6.89 -22.26
C GLN A 60 -15.83 5.74 -23.06
N ARG A 61 -17.08 5.91 -23.47
CA ARG A 61 -17.82 4.98 -24.33
C ARG A 61 -18.39 5.76 -25.50
N GLU A 62 -18.53 5.09 -26.64
CA GLU A 62 -19.15 5.70 -27.81
C GLU A 62 -20.57 6.16 -27.50
N GLY A 63 -20.90 7.38 -27.91
CA GLY A 63 -22.23 7.96 -27.73
C GLY A 63 -22.59 8.36 -26.29
N ALA A 64 -21.71 8.15 -25.31
CA ALA A 64 -21.92 8.56 -23.94
C ALA A 64 -21.03 9.74 -23.53
N ALA A 65 -21.56 10.64 -22.71
CA ALA A 65 -20.76 11.69 -22.09
C ALA A 65 -19.75 11.06 -21.14
N SER A 66 -18.48 11.42 -21.29
CA SER A 66 -17.42 10.96 -20.39
C SER A 66 -17.49 11.74 -19.08
N THR A 67 -17.66 11.03 -17.96
CA THR A 67 -17.65 11.64 -16.64
C THR A 67 -16.40 11.20 -15.89
N PRO A 68 -15.41 12.08 -15.70
CA PRO A 68 -14.22 11.74 -14.93
C PRO A 68 -14.57 11.54 -13.45
N LYS A 69 -13.97 10.52 -12.84
CA LYS A 69 -14.05 10.25 -11.40
C LYS A 69 -12.70 10.56 -10.78
N THR A 70 -12.67 11.49 -9.84
CA THR A 70 -11.44 11.88 -9.15
C THR A 70 -11.49 11.40 -7.70
N LEU A 71 -10.40 10.74 -7.28
CA LEU A 71 -10.14 10.36 -5.89
C LEU A 71 -8.95 11.16 -5.38
N THR A 72 -9.06 11.65 -4.16
CA THR A 72 -7.98 12.36 -3.49
C THR A 72 -7.60 11.64 -2.22
N MET A 73 -6.31 11.46 -1.99
CA MET A 73 -5.76 10.97 -0.73
C MET A 73 -4.52 11.77 -0.33
N ILE A 74 -4.25 11.84 0.98
CA ILE A 74 -3.03 12.41 1.52
C ILE A 74 -2.25 11.27 2.17
N VAL A 75 -1.01 11.09 1.75
CA VAL A 75 -0.13 10.00 2.19
C VAL A 75 1.21 10.59 2.59
N ALA A 76 1.77 10.16 3.71
CA ALA A 76 3.11 10.58 4.10
C ALA A 76 4.18 10.00 3.15
N ASP A 77 5.31 10.69 3.02
CA ASP A 77 6.45 10.23 2.24
C ASP A 77 6.86 8.81 2.64
N ARG A 78 6.99 7.91 1.64
CA ARG A 78 7.34 6.49 1.77
C ARG A 78 6.30 5.61 2.48
N GLU A 79 5.17 6.16 2.91
CA GLU A 79 4.06 5.40 3.47
C GLU A 79 3.08 4.96 2.39
N SER A 80 2.19 4.02 2.73
CA SER A 80 1.20 3.49 1.79
C SER A 80 -0.20 4.02 2.11
N GLY A 81 -0.87 4.57 1.10
CA GLY A 81 -2.29 4.92 1.14
C GLY A 81 -3.14 3.89 0.40
N ARG A 82 -4.36 3.64 0.88
CA ARG A 82 -5.29 2.68 0.28
C ARG A 82 -6.71 3.23 0.24
N ILE A 83 -7.39 3.06 -0.88
CA ILE A 83 -8.82 3.28 -1.02
C ILE A 83 -9.45 1.98 -1.50
N ARG A 84 -10.54 1.59 -0.84
CA ARG A 84 -11.37 0.47 -1.22
C ARG A 84 -12.81 0.95 -1.35
N SER A 85 -13.37 0.85 -2.53
CA SER A 85 -14.75 1.24 -2.79
C SER A 85 -15.43 0.12 -3.57
N THR A 86 -16.48 -0.41 -2.99
CA THR A 86 -17.29 -1.45 -3.62
C THR A 86 -18.76 -1.07 -3.47
N SER A 87 -19.47 -1.00 -4.57
CA SER A 87 -20.92 -0.83 -4.58
C SER A 87 -21.57 -2.12 -5.07
N ALA A 88 -22.17 -2.86 -4.15
CA ALA A 88 -22.90 -4.10 -4.49
C ALA A 88 -24.09 -3.83 -5.40
N ARG A 89 -24.70 -2.64 -5.30
CA ARG A 89 -25.86 -2.23 -6.09
C ARG A 89 -25.50 -1.92 -7.55
N GLU A 90 -24.31 -1.38 -7.76
CA GLU A 90 -23.81 -0.96 -9.08
C GLU A 90 -22.75 -1.92 -9.63
N GLU A 91 -22.38 -2.94 -8.86
CA GLU A 91 -21.27 -3.86 -9.18
C GLU A 91 -19.96 -3.14 -9.50
N LEU A 92 -19.81 -1.92 -8.94
CA LEU A 92 -18.60 -1.12 -9.09
C LEU A 92 -17.55 -1.61 -8.10
N THR A 93 -16.34 -1.83 -8.59
CA THR A 93 -15.15 -2.02 -7.73
C THR A 93 -14.09 -1.02 -8.10
N LEU A 94 -13.54 -0.37 -7.08
CA LEU A 94 -12.42 0.54 -7.23
C LEU A 94 -11.47 0.35 -6.05
N ASN A 95 -10.34 -0.28 -6.32
CA ASN A 95 -9.27 -0.50 -5.36
C ASN A 95 -8.04 0.29 -5.82
N VAL A 96 -7.50 1.10 -4.93
CA VAL A 96 -6.31 1.90 -5.19
C VAL A 96 -5.34 1.71 -4.04
N ASP A 97 -4.12 1.34 -4.35
CA ASP A 97 -2.97 1.37 -3.44
C ASP A 97 -1.94 2.32 -4.03
N VAL A 98 -1.44 3.24 -3.21
CA VAL A 98 -0.42 4.19 -3.65
C VAL A 98 0.65 4.36 -2.58
N ARG A 99 1.90 4.48 -3.02
CA ARG A 99 3.03 4.80 -2.16
C ARG A 99 3.87 5.90 -2.83
N PRO A 100 3.83 7.13 -2.32
CA PRO A 100 4.69 8.20 -2.79
C PRO A 100 6.06 8.14 -2.12
N GLU A 101 7.10 8.55 -2.84
CA GLU A 101 8.45 8.78 -2.33
C GLU A 101 8.97 10.08 -2.93
N LEU A 102 9.36 11.01 -2.07
CA LEU A 102 10.01 12.24 -2.49
C LEU A 102 11.39 11.93 -3.05
N VAL A 103 11.65 12.36 -4.28
CA VAL A 103 12.95 12.32 -4.92
C VAL A 103 13.50 13.73 -5.10
N ARG A 104 14.72 13.86 -5.57
CA ARG A 104 15.35 15.16 -5.76
C ARG A 104 14.54 16.06 -6.71
N GLU A 105 14.73 17.38 -6.57
CA GLU A 105 14.14 18.40 -7.47
C GLU A 105 12.62 18.53 -7.40
N GLY A 106 11.99 18.24 -6.25
CA GLY A 106 10.54 18.39 -6.09
C GLY A 106 9.72 17.41 -6.92
N ARG A 107 10.30 16.26 -7.25
CA ARG A 107 9.60 15.17 -7.93
C ARG A 107 9.15 14.09 -6.96
N VAL A 108 8.08 13.39 -7.31
CA VAL A 108 7.51 12.30 -6.50
C VAL A 108 7.53 11.01 -7.32
N ARG A 109 8.30 10.02 -6.85
CA ARG A 109 8.17 8.65 -7.36
C ARG A 109 6.94 8.04 -6.74
N THR A 110 6.07 7.47 -7.55
CA THR A 110 4.80 6.91 -7.07
C THR A 110 4.64 5.49 -7.58
N TRP A 111 4.45 4.53 -6.66
CA TRP A 111 3.96 3.19 -6.94
C TRP A 111 2.45 3.23 -6.86
N LEU A 112 1.79 2.81 -7.92
CA LEU A 112 0.34 2.74 -8.03
C LEU A 112 -0.08 1.33 -8.38
N THR A 113 -1.04 0.78 -7.63
CA THR A 113 -1.82 -0.39 -8.03
C THR A 113 -3.28 0.03 -8.07
N LEU A 114 -3.93 -0.23 -9.20
CA LEU A 114 -5.30 0.13 -9.48
C LEU A 114 -6.07 -1.08 -9.96
N GLU A 115 -7.21 -1.36 -9.33
CA GLU A 115 -8.25 -2.23 -9.86
C GLU A 115 -9.53 -1.40 -10.03
N TYR A 116 -10.01 -1.33 -11.25
CA TYR A 116 -11.22 -0.61 -11.61
C TYR A 116 -12.15 -1.52 -12.40
N ARG A 117 -13.34 -1.78 -11.86
CA ARG A 117 -14.44 -2.43 -12.55
C ARG A 117 -15.62 -1.46 -12.57
N PRO A 118 -16.02 -0.97 -13.73
CA PRO A 118 -17.16 -0.09 -13.85
C PRO A 118 -18.47 -0.85 -13.60
N PRO A 119 -19.56 -0.13 -13.29
CA PRO A 119 -20.87 -0.73 -13.20
C PRO A 119 -21.29 -1.38 -14.51
N ARG A 120 -22.01 -2.49 -14.42
CA ARG A 120 -22.60 -3.15 -15.59
C ARG A 120 -23.63 -2.23 -16.24
N THR A 121 -23.59 -2.12 -17.54
CA THR A 121 -24.58 -1.34 -18.31
C THR A 121 -25.74 -2.19 -18.81
N SER A 122 -25.59 -3.51 -18.80
CA SER A 122 -26.62 -4.48 -19.17
C SER A 122 -26.34 -5.79 -18.42
N PRO A 123 -27.38 -6.52 -17.99
CA PRO A 123 -27.21 -7.81 -17.32
C PRO A 123 -26.51 -8.85 -18.21
N ASP A 124 -26.64 -8.72 -19.54
CA ASP A 124 -26.10 -9.66 -20.52
C ASP A 124 -24.65 -9.37 -20.93
N LYS A 125 -24.06 -8.25 -20.45
CA LYS A 125 -22.70 -7.85 -20.79
C LYS A 125 -21.83 -7.79 -19.54
N GLU A 126 -20.77 -8.58 -19.53
CA GLU A 126 -19.77 -8.50 -18.49
C GLU A 126 -19.03 -7.15 -18.56
N ALA A 127 -18.88 -6.49 -17.41
CA ALA A 127 -18.11 -5.27 -17.34
C ALA A 127 -16.61 -5.61 -17.39
N VAL A 128 -15.94 -5.21 -18.45
CA VAL A 128 -14.48 -5.38 -18.57
C VAL A 128 -13.81 -4.46 -17.55
N GLY A 129 -13.18 -5.08 -16.57
CA GLY A 129 -12.36 -4.39 -15.57
C GLY A 129 -10.97 -4.08 -16.07
N MET A 130 -10.25 -3.24 -15.36
CA MET A 130 -8.85 -2.92 -15.57
C MET A 130 -8.09 -3.15 -14.28
N THR A 131 -6.95 -3.83 -14.34
CA THR A 131 -6.01 -3.98 -13.23
C THR A 131 -4.63 -3.59 -13.71
N GLU A 132 -4.01 -2.66 -13.02
CA GLU A 132 -2.69 -2.13 -13.37
C GLU A 132 -1.80 -2.00 -12.15
N SER A 133 -0.50 -2.17 -12.37
CA SER A 133 0.53 -1.90 -11.37
C SER A 133 1.69 -1.22 -12.09
N LEU A 134 2.03 -0.01 -11.68
CA LEU A 134 3.04 0.80 -12.32
C LEU A 134 3.85 1.64 -11.33
N VAL A 135 5.01 2.07 -11.77
CA VAL A 135 5.86 3.05 -11.07
C VAL A 135 6.11 4.21 -12.00
N THR A 136 5.87 5.42 -11.52
CA THR A 136 6.10 6.65 -12.30
C THR A 136 6.77 7.73 -11.48
N ILE A 137 7.34 8.73 -12.14
CA ILE A 137 7.90 9.92 -11.51
C ILE A 137 7.05 11.11 -11.96
N LEU A 138 6.45 11.78 -10.98
CA LEU A 138 5.60 12.94 -11.17
C LEU A 138 6.34 14.22 -10.79
N GLU A 139 6.11 15.29 -11.51
CA GLU A 139 6.51 16.63 -11.11
C GLU A 139 5.47 17.20 -10.13
N ASP A 140 5.93 17.95 -9.12
CA ASP A 140 5.05 18.55 -8.11
C ASP A 140 3.93 19.37 -8.73
N GLY A 141 2.70 19.02 -8.42
CA GLY A 141 1.48 19.69 -8.86
C GLY A 141 1.10 19.49 -10.34
N LYS A 142 1.88 18.74 -11.14
CA LYS A 142 1.56 18.50 -12.56
C LYS A 142 0.86 17.16 -12.76
N PRO A 143 -0.25 17.12 -13.53
CA PRO A 143 -0.89 15.87 -13.89
C PRO A 143 -0.12 15.14 -14.99
N LEU A 144 -0.15 13.81 -14.95
CA LEU A 144 0.43 12.92 -15.94
C LEU A 144 -0.57 11.80 -16.27
N VAL A 145 -0.78 11.53 -17.54
CA VAL A 145 -1.49 10.33 -17.98
C VAL A 145 -0.57 9.14 -17.79
N VAL A 146 -0.91 8.30 -16.84
CA VAL A 146 -0.07 7.15 -16.44
C VAL A 146 -0.49 5.86 -17.13
N SER A 147 -1.74 5.80 -17.58
CA SER A 147 -2.27 4.66 -18.32
C SER A 147 -3.42 5.07 -19.25
N GLN A 148 -3.51 4.35 -20.36
CA GLN A 148 -4.65 4.41 -21.27
C GLN A 148 -4.87 3.02 -21.85
N SER A 149 -6.05 2.48 -21.63
CA SER A 149 -6.49 1.18 -22.10
C SER A 149 -7.66 1.35 -23.06
N ALA A 150 -7.67 0.61 -24.15
CA ALA A 150 -8.79 0.51 -25.07
C ALA A 150 -9.30 -0.93 -25.08
N ASP A 151 -10.62 -1.10 -25.04
CA ASP A 151 -11.23 -2.41 -25.15
C ASP A 151 -11.25 -2.85 -26.63
N PRO A 152 -10.56 -3.94 -27.01
CA PRO A 152 -10.49 -4.38 -28.40
C PRO A 152 -11.84 -4.85 -28.96
N ALA A 153 -12.81 -5.16 -28.10
CA ALA A 153 -14.14 -5.64 -28.49
C ALA A 153 -15.20 -4.53 -28.54
N SER A 154 -14.84 -3.31 -28.16
CA SER A 154 -15.76 -2.16 -28.15
C SER A 154 -15.01 -0.84 -28.37
N SER A 155 -15.75 0.26 -28.58
CA SER A 155 -15.20 1.62 -28.66
C SER A 155 -14.90 2.23 -27.27
N ARG A 156 -14.88 1.43 -26.20
CA ARG A 156 -14.59 1.90 -24.86
C ARG A 156 -13.12 2.12 -24.64
N SER A 157 -12.78 3.24 -24.02
CA SER A 157 -11.42 3.53 -23.53
C SER A 157 -11.44 4.01 -22.08
N VAL A 158 -10.42 3.61 -21.33
CA VAL A 158 -10.20 4.08 -19.95
C VAL A 158 -8.87 4.78 -19.90
N ARG A 159 -8.87 6.02 -19.40
CA ARG A 159 -7.68 6.83 -19.19
C ARG A 159 -7.50 7.08 -17.72
N VAL A 160 -6.29 6.90 -17.22
CA VAL A 160 -5.89 7.15 -15.84
C VAL A 160 -4.88 8.30 -15.81
N GLU A 161 -5.20 9.32 -15.05
CA GLU A 161 -4.35 10.47 -14.81
C GLU A 161 -4.01 10.55 -13.33
N LEU A 162 -2.74 10.80 -13.02
CA LEU A 162 -2.22 10.91 -11.66
C LEU A 162 -1.54 12.26 -11.48
N LYS A 163 -1.81 12.90 -10.33
CA LYS A 163 -1.16 14.14 -9.93
C LYS A 163 -0.71 14.00 -8.48
N ALA A 164 0.53 14.35 -8.20
CA ALA A 164 1.09 14.42 -6.86
C ALA A 164 1.38 15.88 -6.51
N THR A 165 1.01 16.30 -5.29
CA THR A 165 1.31 17.64 -4.77
C THR A 165 1.95 17.51 -3.39
N ILE A 166 3.14 18.07 -3.24
CA ILE A 166 3.89 18.08 -1.98
C ILE A 166 3.27 19.12 -1.05
N LEU A 167 2.79 18.68 0.11
CA LEU A 167 2.21 19.57 1.13
C LEU A 167 3.35 20.05 2.05
N LYS A 168 3.54 21.36 2.07
CA LYS A 168 4.57 22.05 2.88
C LYS A 168 3.97 22.58 4.17
#